data_5512c8359f948f1a7dda49c0520909ba
#
_entry.id   5512c8359f948f1a7dda49c0520909ba
#
_cell.length_a   1.000
_cell.length_b   1.000
_cell.length_c   1.000
_cell.angle_alpha   90.00
_cell.angle_beta   90.00
_cell.angle_gamma   90.00
#
_symmetry.space_group_name_H-M   'P 1'
#
loop_
_entity.id
_entity.type
_entity.pdbx_description
1 polymer ?
#
loop_
_entity_poly.entity_id
_entity_poly.type
_entity_poly.pdbx_seq_one_letter_code
_entity_poly.pdbx_strand_id
1 'polypeptide(L)'
;KRAKEYAPAIIFIDEIDAIGRRDGSNKDIIINQFLTELNGFADGNDNIFVIGATNFKEKIDAAILRSGRIDQHIEIGNLDKEARAYFIDKIETNSNIKLINKDKLITYTAGMSGADLEKVNRESSLYKIKHNLKEITESILLEQINIIKYGERLKGQSLDLLTSSTAYHEAGHAVLSYILLPDTKIEQITVVPRNNALGFVSYDNEDNISNLTKIKIENKICVLLAGRIAQMKKYAEEGFDSGASSDLSHATHLANMAISKLGMGTSIGYVSLDKLKEYEASTFREEINKEVKNWLKTAEERTKNLVDELWDKIDNVAQSLIENETIEAKELNKIMTK
;
A
#
# COMPACT_ATOMS: atom_id res chain seq x y z
N LYS A 1 -4.35 4.69 41.58
CA LYS A 1 -3.81 5.25 42.88
C LYS A 1 -2.62 6.18 42.62
N ARG A 2 -1.49 5.70 42.07
CA ARG A 2 -0.30 6.55 41.85
C ARG A 2 -0.58 7.84 41.09
N ALA A 3 -1.35 7.79 39.98
CA ALA A 3 -1.66 8.97 39.19
C ALA A 3 -2.44 10.04 40.00
N LYS A 4 -3.31 9.61 40.91
CA LYS A 4 -4.03 10.53 41.81
C LYS A 4 -3.13 11.17 42.89
N GLU A 5 -2.13 10.43 43.36
CA GLU A 5 -1.17 10.91 44.34
C GLU A 5 -0.19 11.97 43.78
N TYR A 6 0.06 11.88 42.44
CA TYR A 6 1.00 12.76 41.75
C TYR A 6 0.33 13.66 40.69
N ALA A 7 -0.94 13.95 40.85
CA ALA A 7 -1.64 14.84 39.92
C ALA A 7 -1.04 16.27 39.97
N PRO A 8 -0.90 16.96 38.81
CA PRO A 8 -1.39 16.58 37.47
C PRO A 8 -0.55 15.48 36.84
N ALA A 9 -1.21 14.49 36.23
CA ALA A 9 -0.54 13.32 35.69
C ALA A 9 -1.12 12.89 34.33
N ILE A 10 -0.27 12.29 33.51
CA ILE A 10 -0.66 11.68 32.24
C ILE A 10 -0.50 10.16 32.35
N ILE A 11 -1.54 9.41 31.99
CA ILE A 11 -1.50 7.96 31.87
C ILE A 11 -1.46 7.62 30.39
N PHE A 12 -0.37 7.02 29.92
CA PHE A 12 -0.26 6.50 28.57
C PHE A 12 -0.44 4.99 28.56
N ILE A 13 -1.34 4.50 27.71
CA ILE A 13 -1.66 3.07 27.56
C ILE A 13 -1.41 2.70 26.11
N ASP A 14 -0.34 1.98 25.87
CA ASP A 14 -0.05 1.44 24.54
C ASP A 14 -0.83 0.14 24.32
N GLU A 15 -1.19 -0.16 23.06
CA GLU A 15 -1.98 -1.33 22.66
C GLU A 15 -3.26 -1.50 23.49
N ILE A 16 -4.02 -0.40 23.68
CA ILE A 16 -5.22 -0.39 24.51
C ILE A 16 -6.29 -1.38 24.06
N ASP A 17 -6.26 -1.85 22.81
CA ASP A 17 -7.13 -2.90 22.29
C ASP A 17 -6.88 -4.26 22.96
N ALA A 18 -5.70 -4.49 23.54
CA ALA A 18 -5.43 -5.70 24.34
C ALA A 18 -6.28 -5.77 25.61
N ILE A 19 -6.61 -4.62 26.18
CA ILE A 19 -7.47 -4.47 27.37
C ILE A 19 -8.93 -4.30 26.97
N GLY A 20 -9.18 -3.55 25.90
CA GLY A 20 -10.49 -3.07 25.48
C GLY A 20 -11.34 -4.06 24.68
N ARG A 21 -10.92 -5.31 24.48
CA ARG A 21 -11.64 -6.32 23.70
C ARG A 21 -12.47 -7.26 24.57
N ARG A 22 -13.78 -7.34 24.33
CA ARG A 22 -14.65 -8.34 24.96
C ARG A 22 -14.47 -9.70 24.29
N ASP A 23 -13.84 -10.65 25.03
CA ASP A 23 -13.44 -11.95 24.48
C ASP A 23 -13.65 -13.09 25.49
N GLY A 24 -14.73 -12.99 26.31
CA GLY A 24 -15.12 -13.98 27.31
C GLY A 24 -14.91 -13.53 28.77
N SER A 25 -15.46 -14.28 29.69
CA SER A 25 -15.81 -13.94 31.09
C SER A 25 -14.77 -13.21 31.96
N ASN A 26 -13.48 -13.47 31.77
CA ASN A 26 -12.45 -12.81 32.59
C ASN A 26 -12.05 -11.41 32.06
N LYS A 27 -12.14 -11.16 30.77
CA LYS A 27 -11.82 -9.86 30.19
C LYS A 27 -12.92 -8.83 30.42
N ASP A 28 -14.18 -9.25 30.49
CA ASP A 28 -15.31 -8.37 30.80
C ASP A 28 -15.16 -7.73 32.19
N ILE A 29 -14.56 -8.44 33.15
CA ILE A 29 -14.27 -7.91 34.48
C ILE A 29 -13.20 -6.80 34.40
N ILE A 30 -12.15 -7.03 33.64
CA ILE A 30 -11.04 -6.04 33.45
C ILE A 30 -11.58 -4.79 32.78
N ILE A 31 -12.37 -4.95 31.72
CA ILE A 31 -12.97 -3.81 30.99
C ILE A 31 -13.90 -3.02 31.93
N ASN A 32 -14.75 -3.68 32.68
CA ASN A 32 -15.68 -3.01 33.61
C ASN A 32 -14.93 -2.26 34.71
N GLN A 33 -13.85 -2.84 35.24
CA GLN A 33 -13.00 -2.15 36.20
C GLN A 33 -12.27 -0.95 35.56
N PHE A 34 -11.75 -1.11 34.33
CA PHE A 34 -11.13 -0.02 33.61
C PHE A 34 -12.10 1.13 33.33
N LEU A 35 -13.34 0.82 32.92
CA LEU A 35 -14.40 1.80 32.73
C LEU A 35 -14.74 2.56 34.03
N THR A 36 -14.77 1.84 35.17
CA THR A 36 -15.01 2.45 36.50
C THR A 36 -13.88 3.42 36.85
N GLU A 37 -12.63 3.06 36.61
CA GLU A 37 -11.48 3.94 36.89
C GLU A 37 -11.50 5.16 35.95
N LEU A 38 -11.82 5.00 34.66
CA LEU A 38 -11.95 6.11 33.70
C LEU A 38 -13.03 7.11 34.15
N ASN A 39 -14.21 6.63 34.57
CA ASN A 39 -15.25 7.50 35.09
C ASN A 39 -14.79 8.27 36.34
N GLY A 40 -14.02 7.60 37.23
CA GLY A 40 -13.48 8.23 38.45
C GLY A 40 -12.42 9.29 38.16
N PHE A 41 -11.88 9.39 36.94
CA PHE A 41 -11.02 10.51 36.51
C PHE A 41 -11.84 11.67 35.92
N ALA A 42 -12.97 11.37 35.26
CA ALA A 42 -13.83 12.40 34.66
C ALA A 42 -14.60 13.22 35.71
N ASP A 43 -15.01 12.60 36.80
CA ASP A 43 -15.81 13.24 37.87
C ASP A 43 -14.97 13.96 38.92
N GLY A 44 -13.64 13.79 38.91
CA GLY A 44 -12.74 14.34 39.91
C GLY A 44 -11.96 15.57 39.42
N ASN A 45 -11.61 16.48 40.36
CA ASN A 45 -10.68 17.60 40.13
C ASN A 45 -9.21 17.11 40.00
N ASP A 46 -9.00 15.84 39.63
CA ASP A 46 -7.70 15.17 39.80
C ASP A 46 -6.66 15.55 38.70
N ASN A 47 -7.02 16.37 37.70
CA ASN A 47 -6.14 16.76 36.60
C ASN A 47 -5.33 15.59 35.99
N ILE A 48 -6.02 14.46 35.75
CA ILE A 48 -5.43 13.28 35.13
C ILE A 48 -5.87 13.20 33.67
N PHE A 49 -4.90 13.09 32.75
CA PHE A 49 -5.16 12.92 31.34
C PHE A 49 -4.80 11.50 30.91
N VAL A 50 -5.70 10.82 30.18
CA VAL A 50 -5.48 9.45 29.71
C VAL A 50 -5.32 9.46 28.20
N ILE A 51 -4.23 8.86 27.71
CA ILE A 51 -3.93 8.68 26.30
C ILE A 51 -3.85 7.19 26.02
N GLY A 52 -4.67 6.69 25.10
CA GLY A 52 -4.59 5.33 24.57
C GLY A 52 -4.02 5.32 23.16
N ALA A 53 -3.15 4.37 22.84
CA ALA A 53 -2.70 4.11 21.48
C ALA A 53 -3.12 2.71 21.01
N THR A 54 -3.52 2.58 19.75
CA THR A 54 -3.88 1.28 19.13
C THR A 54 -3.77 1.35 17.62
N ASN A 55 -3.48 0.20 17.01
CA ASN A 55 -3.60 -0.01 15.55
C ASN A 55 -4.97 -0.58 15.15
N PHE A 56 -5.84 -0.91 16.12
CA PHE A 56 -7.11 -1.62 15.90
C PHE A 56 -8.27 -0.94 16.65
N LYS A 57 -8.58 0.29 16.25
CA LYS A 57 -9.68 1.06 16.87
C LYS A 57 -11.00 0.29 16.89
N GLU A 58 -11.29 -0.48 15.84
CA GLU A 58 -12.51 -1.28 15.69
C GLU A 58 -12.60 -2.44 16.67
N LYS A 59 -11.50 -2.84 17.33
CA LYS A 59 -11.46 -3.89 18.35
C LYS A 59 -11.72 -3.36 19.76
N ILE A 60 -11.70 -2.04 19.96
CA ILE A 60 -11.94 -1.43 21.26
C ILE A 60 -13.44 -1.40 21.55
N ASP A 61 -13.83 -1.79 22.77
CA ASP A 61 -15.23 -1.68 23.19
C ASP A 61 -15.74 -0.24 23.09
N ALA A 62 -16.89 -0.07 22.44
CA ALA A 62 -17.50 1.24 22.21
C ALA A 62 -17.76 2.01 23.53
N ALA A 63 -17.87 1.32 24.67
CA ALA A 63 -18.04 1.98 25.96
C ALA A 63 -16.79 2.77 26.41
N ILE A 64 -15.58 2.36 25.99
CA ILE A 64 -14.32 3.07 26.29
C ILE A 64 -14.24 4.37 25.49
N LEU A 65 -14.79 4.38 24.27
CA LEU A 65 -14.73 5.47 23.32
C LEU A 65 -15.85 6.51 23.48
N ARG A 66 -16.70 6.38 24.52
CA ARG A 66 -17.81 7.31 24.78
C ARG A 66 -17.33 8.62 25.38
N SER A 67 -18.15 9.68 25.18
CA SER A 67 -17.95 10.99 25.78
C SER A 67 -17.75 10.91 27.30
N GLY A 68 -16.80 11.69 27.82
CA GLY A 68 -16.37 11.66 29.23
C GLY A 68 -15.36 10.56 29.57
N ARG A 69 -14.82 9.85 28.57
CA ARG A 69 -13.79 8.80 28.70
C ARG A 69 -12.66 9.10 27.71
N ILE A 70 -12.41 8.21 26.74
CA ILE A 70 -11.49 8.45 25.64
C ILE A 70 -12.31 8.89 24.42
N ASP A 71 -12.75 10.11 24.39
CA ASP A 71 -13.71 10.68 23.45
C ASP A 71 -13.04 11.44 22.30
N GLN A 72 -11.77 11.81 22.42
CA GLN A 72 -11.02 12.40 21.33
C GLN A 72 -10.18 11.35 20.60
N HIS A 73 -10.37 11.28 19.30
CA HIS A 73 -9.70 10.30 18.46
C HIS A 73 -8.84 11.04 17.43
N ILE A 74 -7.55 10.74 17.45
CA ILE A 74 -6.58 11.24 16.46
C ILE A 74 -6.12 10.06 15.63
N GLU A 75 -6.43 10.08 14.35
CA GLU A 75 -5.95 9.08 13.41
C GLU A 75 -4.59 9.54 12.84
N ILE A 76 -3.57 8.69 13.05
CA ILE A 76 -2.24 8.93 12.50
C ILE A 76 -2.12 8.05 11.25
N GLY A 77 -2.34 8.66 10.09
CA GLY A 77 -2.21 8.00 8.78
C GLY A 77 -0.76 7.86 8.33
N ASN A 78 -0.59 7.38 7.10
CA ASN A 78 0.71 7.41 6.44
C ASN A 78 1.20 8.86 6.29
N LEU A 79 2.53 9.00 6.24
CA LEU A 79 3.15 10.32 6.10
C LEU A 79 2.78 10.95 4.75
N ASP A 80 2.29 12.18 4.80
CA ASP A 80 2.14 13.01 3.61
C ASP A 80 3.51 13.45 3.05
N LYS A 81 3.51 14.13 1.93
CA LYS A 81 4.75 14.57 1.27
C LYS A 81 5.60 15.48 2.16
N GLU A 82 4.96 16.37 2.91
CA GLU A 82 5.63 17.35 3.79
C GLU A 82 6.28 16.65 4.99
N ALA A 83 5.58 15.73 5.61
CA ALA A 83 6.11 14.91 6.70
C ALA A 83 7.28 14.03 6.22
N ARG A 84 7.18 13.42 5.02
CA ARG A 84 8.29 12.66 4.44
C ARG A 84 9.52 13.55 4.18
N ALA A 85 9.31 14.78 3.68
CA ALA A 85 10.39 15.74 3.49
C ALA A 85 11.12 16.05 4.80
N TYR A 86 10.38 16.24 5.89
CA TYR A 86 10.97 16.43 7.23
C TYR A 86 11.86 15.25 7.64
N PHE A 87 11.43 14.00 7.42
CA PHE A 87 12.25 12.83 7.73
C PHE A 87 13.50 12.75 6.85
N ILE A 88 13.42 13.08 5.57
CA ILE A 88 14.57 13.11 4.66
C ILE A 88 15.58 14.20 5.09
N ASP A 89 15.11 15.38 5.48
CA ASP A 89 15.97 16.45 6.06
C ASP A 89 16.64 16.00 7.36
N LYS A 90 15.92 15.28 8.21
CA LYS A 90 16.46 14.68 9.43
C LYS A 90 17.55 13.65 9.14
N ILE A 91 17.36 12.80 8.11
CA ILE A 91 18.36 11.84 7.66
C ILE A 91 19.61 12.57 7.15
N GLU A 92 19.44 13.57 6.30
CA GLU A 92 20.55 14.38 5.77
C GLU A 92 21.37 15.01 6.90
N THR A 93 20.70 15.64 7.87
CA THR A 93 21.33 16.32 9.01
C THR A 93 22.05 15.34 9.92
N ASN A 94 21.39 14.26 10.34
CA ASN A 94 21.93 13.29 11.29
C ASN A 94 23.11 12.49 10.73
N SER A 95 23.08 12.23 9.42
CA SER A 95 24.13 11.44 8.76
C SER A 95 25.21 12.29 8.14
N ASN A 96 25.11 13.61 8.25
CA ASN A 96 26.01 14.60 7.65
C ASN A 96 26.25 14.36 6.15
N ILE A 97 25.16 14.12 5.41
CA ILE A 97 25.16 13.82 3.99
C ILE A 97 24.63 15.06 3.27
N LYS A 98 25.12 15.31 2.07
CA LYS A 98 24.52 16.29 1.14
C LYS A 98 23.75 15.52 0.08
N LEU A 99 22.42 15.55 0.17
CA LEU A 99 21.54 14.93 -0.82
C LEU A 99 21.43 15.82 -2.06
N ILE A 100 21.64 15.22 -3.23
CA ILE A 100 21.61 15.94 -4.52
C ILE A 100 20.17 16.10 -5.00
N ASN A 101 19.33 15.08 -4.78
CA ASN A 101 17.95 15.06 -5.26
C ASN A 101 16.99 14.60 -4.14
N LYS A 102 16.68 15.50 -3.22
CA LYS A 102 15.73 15.26 -2.13
C LYS A 102 14.33 14.91 -2.64
N ASP A 103 13.85 15.59 -3.68
CA ASP A 103 12.52 15.36 -4.23
C ASP A 103 12.35 13.91 -4.70
N LYS A 104 13.39 13.32 -5.29
CA LYS A 104 13.40 11.92 -5.67
C LYS A 104 13.21 11.01 -4.44
N LEU A 105 13.99 11.21 -3.38
CA LEU A 105 13.88 10.41 -2.15
C LEU A 105 12.49 10.57 -1.49
N ILE A 106 11.97 11.79 -1.44
CA ILE A 106 10.62 12.07 -0.90
C ILE A 106 9.56 11.31 -1.70
N THR A 107 9.69 11.27 -3.02
CA THR A 107 8.77 10.53 -3.89
C THR A 107 8.88 9.03 -3.64
N TYR A 108 10.08 8.46 -3.64
CA TYR A 108 10.31 7.03 -3.42
C TYR A 108 9.89 6.52 -2.02
N THR A 109 9.73 7.43 -1.07
CA THR A 109 9.23 7.10 0.29
C THR A 109 7.70 7.16 0.42
N ALA A 110 6.96 7.36 -0.68
CA ALA A 110 5.50 7.31 -0.67
C ALA A 110 4.98 6.01 -0.06
N GLY A 111 3.97 6.13 0.82
CA GLY A 111 3.38 5.01 1.56
C GLY A 111 4.19 4.47 2.74
N MET A 112 5.38 5.03 3.03
CA MET A 112 6.19 4.63 4.20
C MET A 112 5.72 5.34 5.46
N SER A 113 5.79 4.64 6.59
CA SER A 113 5.60 5.20 7.93
C SER A 113 6.86 5.91 8.44
N GLY A 114 6.71 6.71 9.51
CA GLY A 114 7.86 7.31 10.20
C GLY A 114 8.86 6.26 10.70
N ALA A 115 8.37 5.12 11.17
CA ALA A 115 9.20 3.99 11.61
C ALA A 115 10.01 3.39 10.46
N ASP A 116 9.42 3.29 9.25
CA ASP A 116 10.12 2.82 8.06
C ASP A 116 11.25 3.78 7.67
N LEU A 117 11.00 5.09 7.71
CA LEU A 117 12.03 6.10 7.40
C LEU A 117 13.16 6.13 8.43
N GLU A 118 12.86 5.94 9.70
CA GLU A 118 13.89 5.76 10.72
C GLU A 118 14.68 4.46 10.50
N LYS A 119 14.02 3.40 10.06
CA LYS A 119 14.68 2.15 9.67
C LYS A 119 15.59 2.37 8.45
N VAL A 120 15.17 3.12 7.43
CA VAL A 120 16.05 3.50 6.28
C VAL A 120 17.34 4.17 6.78
N ASN A 121 17.22 5.13 7.68
CA ASN A 121 18.39 5.83 8.25
C ASN A 121 19.34 4.87 8.98
N ARG A 122 18.78 4.02 9.84
CA ARG A 122 19.55 3.04 10.62
C ARG A 122 20.25 2.02 9.73
N GLU A 123 19.52 1.40 8.78
CA GLU A 123 20.07 0.39 7.89
C GLU A 123 21.14 0.97 6.95
N SER A 124 20.93 2.21 6.47
CA SER A 124 21.94 2.92 5.66
C SER A 124 23.24 3.18 6.47
N SER A 125 23.10 3.55 7.74
CA SER A 125 24.23 3.75 8.64
C SER A 125 24.97 2.43 8.93
N LEU A 126 24.26 1.34 9.15
CA LEU A 126 24.81 0.01 9.34
C LEU A 126 25.52 -0.48 8.07
N TYR A 127 24.93 -0.24 6.90
CA TYR A 127 25.54 -0.57 5.61
C TYR A 127 26.87 0.16 5.41
N LYS A 128 26.93 1.47 5.71
CA LYS A 128 28.15 2.27 5.68
C LYS A 128 29.26 1.66 6.56
N ILE A 129 28.92 1.30 7.80
CA ILE A 129 29.89 0.71 8.75
C ILE A 129 30.38 -0.65 8.24
N LYS A 130 29.45 -1.53 7.83
CA LYS A 130 29.75 -2.89 7.35
C LYS A 130 30.68 -2.90 6.14
N HIS A 131 30.53 -1.91 5.25
CA HIS A 131 31.31 -1.81 4.01
C HIS A 131 32.48 -0.81 4.09
N ASN A 132 32.77 -0.27 5.28
CA ASN A 132 33.84 0.71 5.52
C ASN A 132 33.76 1.92 4.56
N LEU A 133 32.55 2.40 4.28
CA LEU A 133 32.34 3.54 3.40
C LEU A 133 32.57 4.86 4.13
N LYS A 134 33.07 5.88 3.41
CA LYS A 134 33.30 7.21 3.99
C LYS A 134 32.00 7.95 4.27
N GLU A 135 31.03 7.80 3.37
CA GLU A 135 29.73 8.50 3.42
C GLU A 135 28.58 7.60 2.95
N ILE A 136 27.36 7.96 3.29
CA ILE A 136 26.16 7.35 2.76
C ILE A 136 25.80 8.13 1.48
N THR A 137 25.62 7.42 0.37
CA THR A 137 25.22 8.03 -0.89
C THR A 137 23.70 7.94 -1.10
N GLU A 138 23.15 8.77 -2.00
CA GLU A 138 21.76 8.70 -2.41
C GLU A 138 21.38 7.30 -2.92
N SER A 139 22.27 6.62 -3.65
CA SER A 139 22.04 5.26 -4.13
C SER A 139 21.92 4.24 -3.00
N ILE A 140 22.66 4.40 -1.91
CA ILE A 140 22.52 3.55 -0.71
C ILE A 140 21.15 3.78 -0.06
N LEU A 141 20.71 5.04 0.08
CA LEU A 141 19.38 5.35 0.64
C LEU A 141 18.27 4.75 -0.22
N LEU A 142 18.34 4.92 -1.55
CA LEU A 142 17.36 4.35 -2.48
C LEU A 142 17.33 2.82 -2.40
N GLU A 143 18.48 2.16 -2.29
CA GLU A 143 18.52 0.70 -2.12
C GLU A 143 17.90 0.28 -0.77
N GLN A 144 18.17 1.00 0.32
CA GLN A 144 17.55 0.68 1.62
C GLN A 144 16.04 0.93 1.59
N ILE A 145 15.55 1.97 0.92
CA ILE A 145 14.13 2.19 0.69
C ILE A 145 13.52 0.99 -0.05
N ASN A 146 14.16 0.55 -1.14
CA ASN A 146 13.69 -0.58 -1.92
C ASN A 146 13.71 -1.90 -1.12
N ILE A 147 14.75 -2.12 -0.30
CA ILE A 147 14.83 -3.29 0.59
C ILE A 147 13.67 -3.30 1.59
N ILE A 148 13.33 -2.17 2.19
CA ILE A 148 12.27 -2.07 3.19
C ILE A 148 10.89 -2.24 2.54
N LYS A 149 10.68 -1.66 1.35
CA LYS A 149 9.40 -1.76 0.62
C LYS A 149 9.19 -3.14 -0.03
N TYR A 150 10.22 -3.70 -0.66
CA TYR A 150 10.10 -4.84 -1.58
C TYR A 150 10.95 -6.05 -1.20
N GLY A 151 11.79 -5.94 -0.16
CA GLY A 151 12.68 -7.00 0.29
C GLY A 151 14.07 -6.97 -0.34
N GLU A 152 14.94 -7.89 0.12
CA GLU A 152 16.31 -8.06 -0.38
C GLU A 152 16.32 -8.52 -1.83
N ARG A 153 17.36 -8.12 -2.58
CA ARG A 153 17.61 -8.65 -3.93
C ARG A 153 17.89 -10.14 -3.86
N LEU A 154 17.22 -10.92 -4.71
CA LEU A 154 17.50 -12.35 -4.85
C LEU A 154 18.82 -12.55 -5.60
N LYS A 155 19.70 -13.38 -5.06
CA LYS A 155 21.01 -13.72 -5.66
C LYS A 155 20.95 -15.10 -6.29
N GLY A 156 21.54 -15.24 -7.49
CA GLY A 156 21.95 -16.54 -8.02
C GLY A 156 20.92 -17.30 -8.85
N GLN A 157 19.93 -16.66 -9.42
CA GLN A 157 19.09 -17.29 -10.46
C GLN A 157 19.61 -16.92 -11.86
N SER A 158 19.65 -17.91 -12.76
CA SER A 158 19.91 -17.72 -14.17
C SER A 158 18.72 -16.99 -14.81
N LEU A 159 18.89 -15.70 -15.07
CA LEU A 159 17.84 -14.69 -15.10
C LEU A 159 17.30 -14.37 -16.51
N ASP A 160 17.93 -14.85 -17.60
CA ASP A 160 17.67 -14.28 -18.92
C ASP A 160 16.24 -14.45 -19.43
N LEU A 161 15.66 -15.65 -19.30
CA LEU A 161 14.27 -15.89 -19.72
C LEU A 161 13.25 -15.34 -18.72
N LEU A 162 13.53 -15.50 -17.42
CA LEU A 162 12.67 -14.97 -16.35
C LEU A 162 12.63 -13.44 -16.39
N THR A 163 13.78 -12.80 -16.58
CA THR A 163 13.91 -11.36 -16.70
C THR A 163 13.15 -10.81 -17.88
N SER A 164 13.24 -11.48 -19.04
CA SER A 164 12.53 -11.07 -20.25
C SER A 164 11.00 -11.19 -20.07
N SER A 165 10.51 -12.29 -19.50
CA SER A 165 9.08 -12.47 -19.22
C SER A 165 8.56 -11.41 -18.23
N THR A 166 9.30 -11.18 -17.13
CA THR A 166 8.99 -10.13 -16.16
C THR A 166 9.01 -8.74 -16.78
N ALA A 167 9.94 -8.46 -17.73
CA ALA A 167 10.02 -7.16 -18.39
C ALA A 167 8.75 -6.85 -19.19
N TYR A 168 8.20 -7.81 -19.91
CA TYR A 168 6.93 -7.63 -20.63
C TYR A 168 5.74 -7.50 -19.67
N HIS A 169 5.78 -8.19 -18.52
CA HIS A 169 4.77 -8.06 -17.48
C HIS A 169 4.74 -6.63 -16.92
N GLU A 170 5.88 -6.14 -16.43
CA GLU A 170 5.98 -4.80 -15.84
C GLU A 170 5.75 -3.69 -16.88
N ALA A 171 6.20 -3.89 -18.12
CA ALA A 171 5.93 -2.97 -19.22
C ALA A 171 4.43 -2.86 -19.52
N GLY A 172 3.70 -3.98 -19.48
CA GLY A 172 2.25 -3.99 -19.62
C GLY A 172 1.55 -3.12 -18.57
N HIS A 173 1.90 -3.33 -17.30
CA HIS A 173 1.39 -2.52 -16.19
C HIS A 173 1.73 -1.04 -16.36
N ALA A 174 2.98 -0.73 -16.66
CA ALA A 174 3.46 0.64 -16.74
C ALA A 174 2.81 1.43 -17.89
N VAL A 175 2.76 0.84 -19.10
CA VAL A 175 2.20 1.52 -20.27
C VAL A 175 0.69 1.75 -20.10
N LEU A 176 -0.05 0.74 -19.64
CA LEU A 176 -1.48 0.91 -19.42
C LEU A 176 -1.77 1.85 -18.24
N SER A 177 -0.97 1.82 -17.18
CA SER A 177 -1.10 2.78 -16.07
C SER A 177 -0.88 4.22 -16.56
N TYR A 178 0.14 4.45 -17.37
CA TYR A 178 0.45 5.76 -17.93
C TYR A 178 -0.72 6.35 -18.73
N ILE A 179 -1.42 5.52 -19.50
CA ILE A 179 -2.55 5.94 -20.36
C ILE A 179 -3.87 6.03 -19.58
N LEU A 180 -4.18 5.03 -18.76
CA LEU A 180 -5.50 4.88 -18.12
C LEU A 180 -5.61 5.59 -16.77
N LEU A 181 -4.48 5.84 -16.10
CA LEU A 181 -4.40 6.45 -14.78
C LEU A 181 -3.43 7.65 -14.77
N PRO A 182 -3.71 8.70 -15.55
CA PRO A 182 -2.78 9.84 -15.73
C PRO A 182 -2.49 10.60 -14.42
N ASP A 183 -3.38 10.50 -13.43
CA ASP A 183 -3.19 11.11 -12.11
C ASP A 183 -2.20 10.31 -11.24
N THR A 184 -1.94 9.05 -11.59
CA THR A 184 -1.03 8.17 -10.85
C THR A 184 0.36 8.25 -11.46
N LYS A 185 1.31 8.86 -10.75
CA LYS A 185 2.67 9.01 -11.26
C LYS A 185 3.48 7.74 -11.02
N ILE A 186 4.08 7.22 -12.08
CA ILE A 186 5.04 6.12 -12.01
C ILE A 186 6.39 6.70 -11.60
N GLU A 187 7.02 6.13 -10.59
CA GLU A 187 8.34 6.52 -10.09
C GLU A 187 9.46 5.75 -10.79
N GLN A 188 9.33 4.43 -10.76
CA GLN A 188 10.25 3.50 -11.41
C GLN A 188 9.54 2.22 -11.83
N ILE A 189 10.14 1.53 -12.77
CA ILE A 189 9.78 0.19 -13.20
C ILE A 189 11.05 -0.63 -13.11
N THR A 190 11.01 -1.82 -12.50
CA THR A 190 12.19 -2.66 -12.33
C THR A 190 11.87 -4.13 -12.50
N VAL A 191 12.80 -4.86 -13.07
CA VAL A 191 12.80 -6.33 -13.19
C VAL A 191 13.80 -6.98 -12.25
N VAL A 192 14.39 -6.20 -11.33
CA VAL A 192 15.31 -6.72 -10.31
C VAL A 192 14.50 -7.56 -9.31
N PRO A 193 14.72 -8.89 -9.25
CA PRO A 193 13.95 -9.74 -8.39
C PRO A 193 14.29 -9.50 -6.92
N ARG A 194 13.24 -9.39 -6.09
CA ARG A 194 13.33 -9.24 -4.64
C ARG A 194 12.49 -10.31 -3.95
N ASN A 195 12.65 -10.50 -2.64
CA ASN A 195 11.95 -11.54 -1.88
C ASN A 195 10.43 -11.53 -2.08
N ASN A 196 9.85 -10.36 -2.29
CA ASN A 196 8.40 -10.17 -2.37
C ASN A 196 7.88 -9.95 -3.80
N ALA A 197 8.77 -9.77 -4.80
CA ALA A 197 8.37 -9.51 -6.18
C ALA A 197 9.51 -9.85 -7.16
N LEU A 198 9.17 -10.41 -8.31
CA LEU A 198 10.14 -10.66 -9.40
C LEU A 198 10.47 -9.38 -10.19
N GLY A 199 9.52 -8.45 -10.22
CA GLY A 199 9.60 -7.11 -10.74
C GLY A 199 8.51 -6.27 -10.09
N PHE A 200 8.47 -4.96 -10.33
CA PHE A 200 7.37 -4.10 -9.90
C PHE A 200 7.39 -2.76 -10.61
N VAL A 201 6.20 -2.15 -10.69
CA VAL A 201 6.00 -0.73 -10.98
C VAL A 201 5.77 0.00 -9.66
N SER A 202 6.61 0.99 -9.35
CA SER A 202 6.43 1.84 -8.17
C SER A 202 5.63 3.08 -8.53
N TYR A 203 4.65 3.42 -7.71
CA TYR A 203 3.78 4.56 -7.89
C TYR A 203 3.92 5.55 -6.74
N ASP A 204 3.80 6.84 -7.06
CA ASP A 204 3.60 7.91 -6.06
C ASP A 204 2.15 7.81 -5.54
N ASN A 205 1.97 6.98 -4.51
CA ASN A 205 0.67 6.70 -3.91
C ASN A 205 0.24 7.83 -2.98
N GLU A 206 -0.09 8.99 -3.52
CA GLU A 206 -0.91 10.00 -2.82
C GLU A 206 -2.43 9.76 -3.06
N ASP A 207 -2.81 8.61 -3.61
CA ASP A 207 -4.21 8.27 -3.89
C ASP A 207 -5.01 8.12 -2.59
N ASN A 208 -5.65 9.20 -2.19
CA ASN A 208 -6.77 9.16 -1.25
C ASN A 208 -7.88 8.26 -1.84
N ILE A 209 -8.23 7.21 -1.12
CA ILE A 209 -9.35 6.29 -1.42
C ILE A 209 -10.68 7.04 -1.60
N SER A 210 -10.74 8.32 -1.20
CA SER A 210 -11.94 9.15 -1.17
C SER A 210 -12.57 9.50 -2.53
N ASN A 211 -11.93 9.21 -3.67
CA ASN A 211 -12.43 9.56 -5.01
C ASN A 211 -12.33 8.41 -6.03
N LEU A 212 -12.70 7.19 -5.63
CA LEU A 212 -12.76 6.05 -6.55
C LEU A 212 -14.05 6.12 -7.37
N THR A 213 -13.97 6.62 -8.61
CA THR A 213 -15.07 6.51 -9.57
C THR A 213 -15.12 5.11 -10.18
N LYS A 214 -16.28 4.69 -10.71
CA LYS A 214 -16.42 3.42 -11.43
C LYS A 214 -15.39 3.27 -12.55
N ILE A 215 -15.20 4.32 -13.36
CA ILE A 215 -14.21 4.34 -14.46
C ILE A 215 -12.79 4.15 -13.93
N LYS A 216 -12.45 4.78 -12.80
CA LYS A 216 -11.11 4.64 -12.19
C LYS A 216 -10.87 3.21 -11.70
N ILE A 217 -11.88 2.54 -11.15
CA ILE A 217 -11.81 1.12 -10.75
C ILE A 217 -11.66 0.22 -11.98
N GLU A 218 -12.47 0.41 -13.00
CA GLU A 218 -12.38 -0.35 -14.26
C GLU A 218 -10.99 -0.19 -14.91
N ASN A 219 -10.46 1.03 -14.93
CA ASN A 219 -9.10 1.30 -15.41
C ASN A 219 -8.03 0.60 -14.57
N LYS A 220 -8.15 0.61 -13.23
CA LYS A 220 -7.23 -0.12 -12.33
C LYS A 220 -7.29 -1.63 -12.61
N ILE A 221 -8.46 -2.20 -12.85
CA ILE A 221 -8.60 -3.61 -13.21
C ILE A 221 -7.89 -3.89 -14.54
N CYS A 222 -8.06 -3.04 -15.56
CA CYS A 222 -7.35 -3.18 -16.84
C CYS A 222 -5.83 -3.16 -16.65
N VAL A 223 -5.31 -2.24 -15.82
CA VAL A 223 -3.87 -2.17 -15.51
C VAL A 223 -3.40 -3.46 -14.84
N LEU A 224 -4.15 -4.00 -13.86
CA LEU A 224 -3.79 -5.25 -13.19
C LEU A 224 -3.78 -6.47 -14.14
N LEU A 225 -4.61 -6.48 -15.15
CA LEU A 225 -4.63 -7.57 -16.16
C LEU A 225 -3.53 -7.42 -17.22
N ALA A 226 -2.98 -6.20 -17.38
CA ALA A 226 -2.08 -5.87 -18.48
C ALA A 226 -0.77 -6.66 -18.48
N GLY A 227 -0.19 -6.91 -17.30
CA GLY A 227 1.06 -7.66 -17.18
C GLY A 227 0.95 -9.05 -17.83
N ARG A 228 -0.02 -9.85 -17.39
CA ARG A 228 -0.26 -11.18 -17.96
C ARG A 228 -0.60 -11.13 -19.45
N ILE A 229 -1.44 -10.18 -19.88
CA ILE A 229 -1.86 -10.08 -21.28
C ILE A 229 -0.66 -9.73 -22.18
N ALA A 230 0.24 -8.87 -21.71
CA ALA A 230 1.48 -8.54 -22.43
C ALA A 230 2.42 -9.76 -22.53
N GLN A 231 2.59 -10.53 -21.43
CA GLN A 231 3.35 -11.78 -21.45
C GLN A 231 2.75 -12.79 -22.45
N MET A 232 1.45 -13.02 -22.40
CA MET A 232 0.76 -13.93 -23.32
C MET A 232 0.89 -13.50 -24.77
N LYS A 233 0.85 -12.21 -25.06
CA LYS A 233 1.06 -11.70 -26.42
C LYS A 233 2.48 -11.97 -26.91
N LYS A 234 3.50 -11.88 -26.05
CA LYS A 234 4.90 -12.13 -26.41
C LYS A 234 5.24 -13.61 -26.52
N TYR A 235 4.79 -14.42 -25.56
CA TYR A 235 5.24 -15.79 -25.34
C TYR A 235 4.16 -16.86 -25.57
N ALA A 236 2.97 -16.46 -25.99
CA ALA A 236 1.80 -17.35 -26.14
C ALA A 236 1.51 -18.14 -24.84
N GLU A 237 1.39 -19.48 -24.92
CA GLU A 237 1.10 -20.31 -23.74
C GLU A 237 2.24 -20.34 -22.72
N GLU A 238 3.48 -20.15 -23.14
CA GLU A 238 4.65 -20.06 -22.24
C GLU A 238 4.61 -18.80 -21.34
N GLY A 239 3.85 -17.76 -21.73
CA GLY A 239 3.55 -16.59 -20.89
C GLY A 239 2.54 -16.86 -19.77
N PHE A 240 2.05 -18.10 -19.62
CA PHE A 240 1.09 -18.49 -18.59
C PHE A 240 1.83 -19.01 -17.35
N ASP A 241 2.29 -18.10 -16.49
CA ASP A 241 3.00 -18.43 -15.26
C ASP A 241 2.19 -18.04 -14.00
N SER A 242 2.75 -18.29 -12.82
CA SER A 242 2.14 -17.95 -11.52
C SER A 242 2.37 -16.49 -11.11
N GLY A 243 3.20 -15.73 -11.83
CA GLY A 243 3.61 -14.36 -11.48
C GLY A 243 2.43 -13.40 -11.32
N ALA A 244 1.43 -13.52 -12.18
CA ALA A 244 0.24 -12.66 -12.14
C ALA A 244 -0.81 -13.04 -11.08
N SER A 245 -0.55 -13.98 -10.16
CA SER A 245 -1.56 -14.43 -9.18
C SER A 245 -2.02 -13.30 -8.24
N SER A 246 -1.10 -12.45 -7.84
CA SER A 246 -1.38 -11.26 -7.01
C SER A 246 -2.30 -10.27 -7.74
N ASP A 247 -1.99 -9.97 -9.00
CA ASP A 247 -2.75 -9.03 -9.81
C ASP A 247 -4.18 -9.51 -10.06
N LEU A 248 -4.35 -10.80 -10.35
CA LEU A 248 -5.67 -11.40 -10.52
C LEU A 248 -6.48 -11.36 -9.22
N SER A 249 -5.83 -11.58 -8.07
CA SER A 249 -6.46 -11.46 -6.76
C SER A 249 -6.92 -10.03 -6.50
N HIS A 250 -6.06 -9.04 -6.77
CA HIS A 250 -6.39 -7.62 -6.60
C HIS A 250 -7.49 -7.17 -7.57
N ALA A 251 -7.44 -7.57 -8.84
CA ALA A 251 -8.47 -7.27 -9.82
C ALA A 251 -9.84 -7.81 -9.40
N THR A 252 -9.87 -9.07 -8.92
CA THR A 252 -11.09 -9.71 -8.40
C THR A 252 -11.61 -8.99 -7.16
N HIS A 253 -10.72 -8.62 -6.24
CA HIS A 253 -11.07 -7.86 -5.04
C HIS A 253 -11.69 -6.50 -5.37
N LEU A 254 -11.09 -5.74 -6.31
CA LEU A 254 -11.61 -4.44 -6.75
C LEU A 254 -13.00 -4.56 -7.39
N ALA A 255 -13.19 -5.54 -8.26
CA ALA A 255 -14.50 -5.80 -8.89
C ALA A 255 -15.56 -6.16 -7.82
N ASN A 256 -15.21 -7.06 -6.90
CA ASN A 256 -16.11 -7.43 -5.81
C ASN A 256 -16.45 -6.24 -4.92
N MET A 257 -15.46 -5.46 -4.50
CA MET A 257 -15.65 -4.25 -3.67
C MET A 257 -16.56 -3.24 -4.37
N ALA A 258 -16.33 -2.97 -5.66
CA ALA A 258 -17.15 -2.05 -6.44
C ALA A 258 -18.62 -2.45 -6.46
N ILE A 259 -18.91 -3.74 -6.63
CA ILE A 259 -20.26 -4.27 -6.73
C ILE A 259 -20.91 -4.38 -5.35
N SER A 260 -20.22 -5.05 -4.39
CA SER A 260 -20.82 -5.43 -3.11
C SER A 260 -20.86 -4.32 -2.06
N LYS A 261 -19.89 -3.38 -2.09
CA LYS A 261 -19.76 -2.31 -1.08
C LYS A 261 -20.12 -0.93 -1.59
N LEU A 262 -19.70 -0.63 -2.84
CA LEU A 262 -19.83 0.71 -3.40
C LEU A 262 -21.10 0.89 -4.25
N GLY A 263 -21.90 -0.18 -4.47
CA GLY A 263 -23.15 -0.11 -5.23
C GLY A 263 -22.93 0.28 -6.70
N MET A 264 -21.77 -0.06 -7.29
CA MET A 264 -21.44 0.26 -8.68
C MET A 264 -21.88 -0.82 -9.67
N GLY A 265 -22.41 -1.93 -9.17
CA GLY A 265 -23.00 -3.01 -9.97
C GLY A 265 -24.38 -2.63 -10.51
N THR A 266 -24.85 -3.41 -11.48
CA THR A 266 -26.16 -3.26 -12.10
C THR A 266 -27.14 -4.32 -11.63
N SER A 267 -26.67 -5.49 -11.21
CA SER A 267 -27.51 -6.65 -10.85
C SER A 267 -28.21 -6.49 -9.50
N ILE A 268 -27.50 -5.98 -8.50
CA ILE A 268 -28.03 -5.79 -7.13
C ILE A 268 -28.47 -4.36 -6.82
N GLY A 269 -28.25 -3.41 -7.75
CA GLY A 269 -28.60 -2.01 -7.56
C GLY A 269 -27.79 -1.31 -6.46
N TYR A 270 -28.40 -0.31 -5.81
CA TYR A 270 -27.73 0.52 -4.79
C TYR A 270 -27.78 -0.13 -3.40
N VAL A 271 -27.30 -1.36 -3.28
CA VAL A 271 -27.24 -2.10 -2.02
C VAL A 271 -25.80 -2.20 -1.54
N SER A 272 -25.54 -1.88 -0.28
CA SER A 272 -24.25 -2.13 0.38
C SER A 272 -24.38 -3.36 1.28
N LEU A 273 -23.71 -4.45 0.90
CA LEU A 273 -23.83 -5.73 1.61
C LEU A 273 -23.10 -5.74 2.95
N ASP A 274 -22.16 -4.83 3.19
CA ASP A 274 -21.46 -4.71 4.47
C ASP A 274 -22.38 -4.41 5.66
N LYS A 275 -23.59 -3.91 5.38
CA LYS A 275 -24.59 -3.53 6.40
C LYS A 275 -25.69 -4.57 6.57
N LEU A 276 -25.69 -5.62 5.74
CA LEU A 276 -26.65 -6.72 5.84
C LEU A 276 -26.12 -7.82 6.74
N LYS A 277 -27.02 -8.58 7.35
CA LYS A 277 -26.65 -9.80 8.05
C LYS A 277 -26.14 -10.85 7.06
N GLU A 278 -25.27 -11.73 7.53
CA GLU A 278 -24.60 -12.71 6.67
C GLU A 278 -25.56 -13.57 5.83
N TYR A 279 -26.70 -13.98 6.41
CA TYR A 279 -27.70 -14.77 5.69
C TYR A 279 -28.43 -13.96 4.61
N GLU A 280 -28.65 -12.65 4.83
CA GLU A 280 -29.26 -11.74 3.85
C GLU A 280 -28.28 -11.46 2.72
N ALA A 281 -27.02 -11.20 3.05
CA ALA A 281 -25.95 -11.01 2.07
C ALA A 281 -25.73 -12.26 1.20
N SER A 282 -25.95 -13.47 1.74
CA SER A 282 -25.80 -14.72 1.01
C SER A 282 -26.77 -14.89 -0.16
N THR A 283 -27.94 -14.24 -0.11
CA THR A 283 -28.95 -14.31 -1.20
C THR A 283 -28.46 -13.66 -2.50
N PHE A 284 -27.56 -12.66 -2.40
CA PHE A 284 -27.00 -11.96 -3.54
C PHE A 284 -25.71 -12.57 -4.09
N ARG A 285 -25.20 -13.63 -3.47
CA ARG A 285 -23.85 -14.19 -3.78
C ARG A 285 -23.72 -14.62 -5.24
N GLU A 286 -24.72 -15.29 -5.80
CA GLU A 286 -24.66 -15.75 -7.19
C GLU A 286 -24.66 -14.60 -8.19
N GLU A 287 -25.50 -13.59 -7.95
CA GLU A 287 -25.59 -12.40 -8.79
C GLU A 287 -24.29 -11.61 -8.77
N ILE A 288 -23.68 -11.42 -7.58
CA ILE A 288 -22.39 -10.77 -7.42
C ILE A 288 -21.31 -11.53 -8.18
N ASN A 289 -21.21 -12.84 -7.98
CA ASN A 289 -20.21 -13.66 -8.65
C ASN A 289 -20.35 -13.60 -10.18
N LYS A 290 -21.58 -13.60 -10.70
CA LYS A 290 -21.84 -13.44 -12.12
C LYS A 290 -21.41 -12.08 -12.63
N GLU A 291 -21.71 -11.02 -11.88
CA GLU A 291 -21.36 -9.66 -12.27
C GLU A 291 -19.86 -9.40 -12.17
N VAL A 292 -19.18 -9.88 -11.11
CA VAL A 292 -17.72 -9.83 -10.98
C VAL A 292 -17.05 -10.51 -12.16
N LYS A 293 -17.51 -11.72 -12.53
CA LYS A 293 -17.00 -12.43 -13.72
C LYS A 293 -17.20 -11.63 -15.00
N ASN A 294 -18.33 -10.96 -15.14
CA ASN A 294 -18.61 -10.12 -16.30
C ASN A 294 -17.70 -8.88 -16.35
N TRP A 295 -17.50 -8.21 -15.22
CA TRP A 295 -16.58 -7.07 -15.13
C TRP A 295 -15.15 -7.46 -15.53
N LEU A 296 -14.65 -8.58 -14.99
CA LEU A 296 -13.32 -9.08 -15.30
C LEU A 296 -13.19 -9.46 -16.78
N LYS A 297 -14.22 -10.09 -17.36
CA LYS A 297 -14.22 -10.43 -18.79
C LYS A 297 -14.22 -9.19 -19.68
N THR A 298 -15.04 -8.19 -19.37
CA THR A 298 -15.08 -6.91 -20.12
C THR A 298 -13.72 -6.19 -20.00
N ALA A 299 -13.14 -6.17 -18.80
CA ALA A 299 -11.82 -5.59 -18.60
C ALA A 299 -10.74 -6.36 -19.37
N GLU A 300 -10.78 -7.68 -19.40
CA GLU A 300 -9.84 -8.50 -20.17
C GLU A 300 -9.91 -8.18 -21.68
N GLU A 301 -11.12 -8.15 -22.26
CA GLU A 301 -11.32 -7.81 -23.67
C GLU A 301 -10.80 -6.38 -24.00
N ARG A 302 -11.12 -5.41 -23.14
CA ARG A 302 -10.62 -4.04 -23.28
C ARG A 302 -9.10 -3.97 -23.16
N THR A 303 -8.51 -4.71 -22.22
CA THR A 303 -7.07 -4.75 -22.02
C THR A 303 -6.34 -5.38 -23.19
N LYS A 304 -6.87 -6.46 -23.77
CA LYS A 304 -6.32 -7.07 -24.99
C LYS A 304 -6.23 -6.08 -26.13
N ASN A 305 -7.32 -5.34 -26.38
CA ASN A 305 -7.36 -4.32 -27.43
C ASN A 305 -6.33 -3.22 -27.17
N LEU A 306 -6.21 -2.74 -25.93
CA LEU A 306 -5.22 -1.71 -25.57
C LEU A 306 -3.77 -2.22 -25.68
N VAL A 307 -3.51 -3.45 -25.27
CA VAL A 307 -2.19 -4.07 -25.43
C VAL A 307 -1.84 -4.25 -26.92
N ASP A 308 -2.85 -4.56 -27.76
CA ASP A 308 -2.63 -4.63 -29.21
C ASP A 308 -2.31 -3.26 -29.81
N GLU A 309 -3.05 -2.24 -29.45
CA GLU A 309 -2.87 -0.87 -29.92
C GLU A 309 -1.51 -0.25 -29.44
N LEU A 310 -1.14 -0.54 -28.20
CA LEU A 310 0.04 0.07 -27.56
C LEU A 310 1.28 -0.86 -27.60
N TRP A 311 1.26 -1.91 -28.45
CA TRP A 311 2.29 -2.94 -28.41
C TRP A 311 3.71 -2.40 -28.61
N ASP A 312 3.90 -1.47 -29.55
CA ASP A 312 5.21 -0.86 -29.80
C ASP A 312 5.76 -0.12 -28.57
N LYS A 313 4.89 0.52 -27.80
CA LYS A 313 5.27 1.19 -26.55
C LYS A 313 5.66 0.14 -25.48
N ILE A 314 4.86 -0.92 -25.35
CA ILE A 314 5.12 -2.03 -24.42
C ILE A 314 6.44 -2.72 -24.76
N ASP A 315 6.68 -3.04 -26.02
CA ASP A 315 7.93 -3.66 -26.46
C ASP A 315 9.13 -2.77 -26.20
N ASN A 316 9.06 -1.46 -26.50
CA ASN A 316 10.14 -0.51 -26.21
C ASN A 316 10.44 -0.38 -24.70
N VAL A 317 9.41 -0.34 -23.85
CA VAL A 317 9.59 -0.32 -22.38
C VAL A 317 10.21 -1.64 -21.91
N ALA A 318 9.73 -2.78 -22.40
CA ALA A 318 10.28 -4.09 -22.05
C ALA A 318 11.74 -4.24 -22.46
N GLN A 319 12.11 -3.82 -23.68
CA GLN A 319 13.51 -3.84 -24.14
C GLN A 319 14.40 -2.95 -23.26
N SER A 320 13.95 -1.74 -22.93
CA SER A 320 14.70 -0.85 -22.01
C SER A 320 14.88 -1.48 -20.64
N LEU A 321 13.89 -2.22 -20.13
CA LEU A 321 13.99 -2.96 -18.85
C LEU A 321 14.97 -4.13 -18.94
N ILE A 322 15.01 -4.84 -20.05
CA ILE A 322 15.96 -5.94 -20.27
C ILE A 322 17.40 -5.41 -20.30
N GLU A 323 17.63 -4.23 -20.90
CA GLU A 323 18.95 -3.63 -21.00
C GLU A 323 19.42 -2.97 -19.70
N ASN A 324 18.52 -2.30 -18.97
CA ASN A 324 18.89 -1.43 -17.86
C ASN A 324 18.41 -1.96 -16.49
N GLU A 325 17.69 -3.07 -16.43
CA GLU A 325 17.05 -3.66 -15.23
C GLU A 325 16.04 -2.74 -14.53
N THR A 326 16.21 -1.44 -14.61
CA THR A 326 15.35 -0.43 -13.96
C THR A 326 15.30 0.81 -14.81
N ILE A 327 14.10 1.34 -15.06
CA ILE A 327 13.87 2.62 -15.73
C ILE A 327 13.08 3.57 -14.82
N GLU A 328 13.42 4.84 -14.86
CA GLU A 328 12.78 5.89 -14.08
C GLU A 328 11.68 6.60 -14.88
N ALA A 329 10.82 7.36 -14.19
CA ALA A 329 9.74 8.15 -14.78
C ALA A 329 10.17 8.99 -16.00
N LYS A 330 11.37 9.59 -15.97
CA LYS A 330 11.89 10.42 -17.08
C LYS A 330 12.13 9.61 -18.33
N GLU A 331 12.62 8.40 -18.22
CA GLU A 331 12.88 7.51 -19.34
C GLU A 331 11.58 6.95 -19.90
N LEU A 332 10.66 6.51 -19.02
CA LEU A 332 9.32 6.12 -19.43
C LEU A 332 8.63 7.22 -20.24
N ASN A 333 8.65 8.46 -19.75
CA ASN A 333 8.05 9.59 -20.45
C ASN A 333 8.65 9.79 -21.85
N LYS A 334 9.97 9.62 -22.04
CA LYS A 334 10.60 9.70 -23.36
C LYS A 334 10.11 8.60 -24.31
N ILE A 335 9.92 7.38 -23.81
CA ILE A 335 9.41 6.26 -24.62
C ILE A 335 7.93 6.50 -24.99
N MET A 336 7.13 6.98 -24.05
CA MET A 336 5.71 7.21 -24.25
C MET A 336 5.39 8.38 -25.18
N THR A 337 6.28 9.36 -25.30
CA THR A 337 6.10 10.57 -26.14
C THR A 337 6.71 10.47 -27.54
N LYS A 338 7.49 9.44 -27.82
CA LYS A 338 7.95 9.11 -29.18
C LYS A 338 6.86 8.37 -29.94
#